data_97793cea78ed568a426198e541727188
#
_entry.id   97793cea78ed568a426198e541727188
#
_cell.length_a   1.000
_cell.length_b   1.000
_cell.length_c   1.000
_cell.angle_alpha   90.00
_cell.angle_beta   90.00
_cell.angle_gamma   90.00
#
_symmetry.space_group_name_H-M   'P 1'
#
loop_
_entity.id
_entity.type
_entity.pdbx_description
1 polymer ?
#
loop_
_entity_poly.entity_id
_entity_poly.type
_entity_poly.pdbx_seq_one_letter_code
_entity_poly.pdbx_strand_id
1 'polypeptide(L)'
;MWVKALDMVLDRLVVQGAELSTVVALSGAAQQHGSIYWSHHGVQILGNLDPDKFLHMQIDDSAFTLTRTPIWMDGTTTKQCHEMEEAIGGRDQMVQLTGSKCYERFTGPQIRKIYQQRPDVYEHTERISLVSSFLASIFLGAVAPIDFSDGSGMNLLDIEKKAWSQECLNACAPDLEERLGGLCSSTAILGTISPFFVQRFNFSANCKVIAFTGDNPSALTGMVLDSDWFVLSLGTSDTVMMTLREPPKFEEGHVFIHPTDINSYMGMLCFRNGSLVRDKFKHAEGNNSWDYFSELLESMPRGNFGNMALHFVNQEIIPNVKGTLRWNKDCASCTPEAAKGIAKFSSPQTEVRALIEGQMLHRRAIASDMGFLFGEKTRILATGGASANKAILQVMADVFSAPVYVQSG
;
A
#
# COMPACT_ATOMS: atom_id res chain seq x y z
N MET A 1 10.33 13.23 -15.07
CA MET A 1 10.07 13.95 -13.79
C MET A 1 10.86 13.33 -12.64
N TRP A 2 10.75 12.05 -12.33
CA TRP A 2 11.43 11.36 -11.20
C TRP A 2 12.96 11.44 -11.29
N VAL A 3 13.54 11.16 -12.47
CA VAL A 3 15.00 11.25 -12.70
C VAL A 3 15.54 12.66 -12.40
N LYS A 4 14.80 13.71 -12.82
CA LYS A 4 15.17 15.10 -12.52
C LYS A 4 15.07 15.42 -11.02
N ALA A 5 14.06 14.87 -10.34
CA ALA A 5 13.94 15.03 -8.89
C ALA A 5 15.12 14.36 -8.15
N LEU A 6 15.57 13.20 -8.62
CA LEU A 6 16.74 12.51 -8.07
C LEU A 6 18.02 13.36 -8.24
N ASP A 7 18.30 13.87 -9.45
CA ASP A 7 19.42 14.81 -9.69
C ASP A 7 19.40 15.96 -8.68
N MET A 8 18.24 16.63 -8.56
CA MET A 8 18.08 17.79 -7.68
C MET A 8 18.29 17.46 -6.20
N VAL A 9 17.83 16.29 -5.75
CA VAL A 9 18.00 15.85 -4.35
C VAL A 9 19.47 15.57 -4.07
N LEU A 10 20.15 14.84 -4.95
CA LEU A 10 21.58 14.53 -4.78
C LEU A 10 22.44 15.78 -4.81
N ASP A 11 22.22 16.68 -5.75
CA ASP A 11 22.94 17.97 -5.81
C ASP A 11 22.74 18.78 -4.52
N ARG A 12 21.51 18.83 -3.98
CA ARG A 12 21.22 19.51 -2.71
C ARG A 12 21.91 18.86 -1.52
N LEU A 13 21.94 17.53 -1.46
CA LEU A 13 22.65 16.82 -0.39
C LEU A 13 24.14 17.17 -0.38
N VAL A 14 24.77 17.16 -1.56
CA VAL A 14 26.19 17.56 -1.69
C VAL A 14 26.40 19.02 -1.26
N VAL A 15 25.56 19.94 -1.73
CA VAL A 15 25.64 21.36 -1.35
C VAL A 15 25.44 21.57 0.16
N GLN A 16 24.62 20.75 0.79
CA GLN A 16 24.39 20.80 2.25
C GLN A 16 25.48 20.08 3.06
N GLY A 17 26.53 19.56 2.39
CA GLY A 17 27.68 18.96 3.05
C GLY A 17 27.51 17.49 3.42
N ALA A 18 26.56 16.77 2.78
CA ALA A 18 26.43 15.33 3.00
C ALA A 18 27.69 14.57 2.51
N GLU A 19 28.29 13.79 3.39
CA GLU A 19 29.47 12.98 3.07
C GLU A 19 29.06 11.64 2.44
N LEU A 20 28.69 11.66 1.15
CA LEU A 20 28.20 10.48 0.44
C LEU A 20 29.25 9.36 0.33
N SER A 21 30.55 9.67 0.47
CA SER A 21 31.63 8.69 0.54
C SER A 21 31.55 7.74 1.74
N THR A 22 30.84 8.13 2.80
CA THR A 22 30.63 7.31 3.99
C THR A 22 29.39 6.40 3.90
N VAL A 23 28.59 6.53 2.85
CA VAL A 23 27.40 5.71 2.65
C VAL A 23 27.81 4.29 2.28
N VAL A 24 27.49 3.33 3.14
CA VAL A 24 27.85 1.92 2.96
C VAL A 24 26.79 1.12 2.21
N ALA A 25 25.53 1.55 2.28
CA ALA A 25 24.40 0.96 1.58
C ALA A 25 23.28 1.97 1.37
N LEU A 26 22.48 1.77 0.34
CA LEU A 26 21.24 2.50 0.08
C LEU A 26 20.13 1.54 -0.32
N SER A 27 18.92 1.90 0.02
CA SER A 27 17.68 1.31 -0.45
C SER A 27 16.66 2.43 -0.61
N GLY A 28 15.47 2.13 -1.06
CA GLY A 28 14.44 3.14 -1.24
C GLY A 28 13.02 2.57 -1.28
N ALA A 29 12.08 3.49 -1.17
CA ALA A 29 10.66 3.23 -1.29
C ALA A 29 10.08 4.04 -2.45
N ALA A 30 9.10 3.48 -3.13
CA ALA A 30 8.38 4.17 -4.20
C ALA A 30 6.89 3.86 -4.15
N GLN A 31 6.09 4.72 -4.79
CA GLN A 31 4.66 4.45 -4.95
C GLN A 31 4.43 3.08 -5.57
N GLN A 32 3.51 2.31 -5.00
CA GLN A 32 3.19 0.98 -5.52
C GLN A 32 2.43 1.03 -6.84
N HIS A 33 2.44 -0.08 -7.57
CA HIS A 33 1.63 -0.39 -8.76
C HIS A 33 2.00 0.36 -10.05
N GLY A 34 2.70 1.49 -9.97
CA GLY A 34 3.18 2.21 -11.15
C GLY A 34 4.20 1.38 -11.94
N SER A 35 4.18 1.48 -13.28
CA SER A 35 5.06 0.70 -14.15
C SER A 35 5.79 1.56 -15.16
N ILE A 36 7.04 1.25 -15.43
CA ILE A 36 7.92 1.93 -16.36
C ILE A 36 8.30 0.98 -17.49
N TYR A 37 8.24 1.47 -18.71
CA TYR A 37 8.45 0.70 -19.95
C TYR A 37 9.75 1.18 -20.60
N TRP A 38 10.83 0.42 -20.39
CA TRP A 38 12.14 0.71 -20.92
C TRP A 38 12.24 0.36 -22.43
N SER A 39 12.78 1.29 -23.20
CA SER A 39 13.23 0.96 -24.55
C SER A 39 14.56 0.19 -24.51
N HIS A 40 14.94 -0.44 -25.61
CA HIS A 40 16.26 -1.04 -25.76
C HIS A 40 17.39 -0.03 -25.46
N HIS A 41 17.28 1.19 -25.98
CA HIS A 41 18.20 2.29 -25.69
C HIS A 41 18.26 2.61 -24.20
N GLY A 42 17.11 2.68 -23.54
CA GLY A 42 17.02 2.95 -22.10
C GLY A 42 17.74 1.93 -21.23
N VAL A 43 17.64 0.64 -21.60
CA VAL A 43 18.38 -0.42 -20.91
C VAL A 43 19.89 -0.27 -21.10
N GLN A 44 20.33 0.04 -22.32
CA GLN A 44 21.75 0.21 -22.62
C GLN A 44 22.38 1.42 -21.93
N ILE A 45 21.66 2.54 -21.82
CA ILE A 45 22.22 3.77 -21.25
C ILE A 45 22.50 3.66 -19.75
N LEU A 46 21.76 2.79 -19.02
CA LEU A 46 21.98 2.59 -17.58
C LEU A 46 23.44 2.20 -17.26
N GLY A 47 24.05 1.35 -18.07
CA GLY A 47 25.44 0.93 -17.88
C GLY A 47 26.47 1.90 -18.44
N ASN A 48 26.07 2.96 -19.13
CA ASN A 48 26.94 3.87 -19.88
C ASN A 48 26.70 5.35 -19.54
N LEU A 49 26.27 5.65 -18.31
CA LEU A 49 26.02 7.01 -17.87
C LEU A 49 27.32 7.83 -17.75
N ASP A 50 27.33 9.01 -18.33
CA ASP A 50 28.43 9.96 -18.34
C ASP A 50 28.35 10.85 -17.07
N PRO A 51 29.34 10.79 -16.15
CA PRO A 51 29.28 11.54 -14.88
C PRO A 51 29.35 13.07 -15.07
N ASP A 52 29.80 13.56 -16.22
CA ASP A 52 29.88 15.00 -16.51
C ASP A 52 28.53 15.59 -16.93
N LYS A 53 27.51 14.75 -17.19
CA LYS A 53 26.15 15.16 -17.58
C LYS A 53 25.14 14.90 -16.48
N PHE A 54 24.08 15.70 -16.45
CA PHE A 54 22.95 15.44 -15.57
C PHE A 54 22.26 14.12 -15.93
N LEU A 55 21.85 13.36 -14.93
CA LEU A 55 21.18 12.07 -15.10
C LEU A 55 19.92 12.18 -15.97
N HIS A 56 19.09 13.20 -15.71
CA HIS A 56 17.84 13.43 -16.44
C HIS A 56 18.03 13.91 -17.90
N MET A 57 19.22 14.29 -18.29
CA MET A 57 19.55 14.61 -19.67
C MET A 57 19.99 13.37 -20.46
N GLN A 58 20.33 12.31 -19.78
CA GLN A 58 20.77 11.04 -20.36
C GLN A 58 19.65 10.01 -20.32
N ILE A 59 18.88 9.93 -19.22
CA ILE A 59 17.67 9.13 -19.11
C ILE A 59 16.49 10.05 -19.44
N ASP A 60 16.35 10.39 -20.68
CA ASP A 60 15.29 11.24 -21.24
C ASP A 60 14.12 10.41 -21.78
N ASP A 61 13.21 11.03 -22.51
CA ASP A 61 12.02 10.38 -23.06
C ASP A 61 12.35 9.22 -24.02
N SER A 62 13.53 9.23 -24.67
CA SER A 62 13.97 8.16 -25.56
C SER A 62 14.33 6.85 -24.85
N ALA A 63 14.62 6.93 -23.54
CA ALA A 63 14.86 5.77 -22.70
C ALA A 63 13.58 4.93 -22.47
N PHE A 64 12.41 5.45 -22.84
CA PHE A 64 11.12 4.82 -22.53
C PHE A 64 10.26 4.69 -23.80
N THR A 65 9.55 3.56 -23.91
CA THR A 65 8.54 3.38 -24.95
C THR A 65 7.21 4.04 -24.60
N LEU A 66 6.99 4.31 -23.33
CA LEU A 66 5.82 5.01 -22.81
C LEU A 66 6.24 6.18 -21.92
N THR A 67 6.05 7.42 -22.38
CA THR A 67 6.46 8.64 -21.67
C THR A 67 5.52 9.05 -20.56
N ARG A 68 4.25 8.63 -20.62
CA ARG A 68 3.23 8.81 -19.57
C ARG A 68 2.80 7.45 -19.04
N THR A 69 3.45 7.05 -17.99
CA THR A 69 3.27 5.74 -17.38
C THR A 69 2.06 5.69 -16.44
N PRO A 70 1.35 4.55 -16.34
CA PRO A 70 0.29 4.36 -15.34
C PRO A 70 0.85 4.50 -13.93
N ILE A 71 0.04 5.08 -13.05
CA ILE A 71 0.34 5.20 -11.61
C ILE A 71 -0.81 4.62 -10.79
N TRP A 72 -0.63 4.49 -9.49
CA TRP A 72 -1.61 3.90 -8.56
C TRP A 72 -3.01 4.53 -8.58
N MET A 73 -3.16 5.76 -9.09
CA MET A 73 -4.46 6.43 -9.24
C MET A 73 -5.23 6.02 -10.52
N ASP A 74 -4.61 5.30 -11.44
CA ASP A 74 -5.27 4.87 -12.68
C ASP A 74 -6.23 3.71 -12.39
N GLY A 75 -7.52 4.01 -12.36
CA GLY A 75 -8.61 3.05 -12.17
C GLY A 75 -9.33 2.66 -13.46
N THR A 76 -8.66 2.71 -14.62
CA THR A 76 -9.34 2.58 -15.94
C THR A 76 -9.27 1.17 -16.54
N THR A 77 -8.89 0.16 -15.77
CA THR A 77 -8.64 -1.21 -16.25
C THR A 77 -9.66 -2.25 -15.75
N THR A 78 -10.87 -1.84 -15.40
CA THR A 78 -11.94 -2.76 -14.94
C THR A 78 -12.16 -3.92 -15.91
N LYS A 79 -12.18 -3.63 -17.22
CA LYS A 79 -12.30 -4.66 -18.26
C LYS A 79 -11.15 -5.66 -18.18
N GLN A 80 -9.91 -5.21 -18.07
CA GLN A 80 -8.72 -6.04 -18.00
C GLN A 80 -8.69 -6.89 -16.73
N CYS A 81 -9.15 -6.35 -15.61
CA CYS A 81 -9.33 -7.12 -14.37
C CYS A 81 -10.25 -8.33 -14.59
N HIS A 82 -11.44 -8.10 -15.16
CA HIS A 82 -12.38 -9.20 -15.46
C HIS A 82 -11.80 -10.22 -16.44
N GLU A 83 -11.15 -9.77 -17.50
CA GLU A 83 -10.54 -10.64 -18.48
C GLU A 83 -9.41 -11.51 -17.89
N MET A 84 -8.60 -10.95 -16.98
CA MET A 84 -7.53 -11.70 -16.30
C MET A 84 -8.12 -12.71 -15.30
N GLU A 85 -9.10 -12.31 -14.49
CA GLU A 85 -9.80 -13.20 -13.57
C GLU A 85 -10.46 -14.37 -14.32
N GLU A 86 -11.18 -14.08 -15.41
CA GLU A 86 -11.84 -15.10 -16.21
C GLU A 86 -10.85 -16.09 -16.83
N ALA A 87 -9.72 -15.59 -17.35
CA ALA A 87 -8.70 -16.42 -18.02
C ALA A 87 -8.03 -17.44 -17.09
N ILE A 88 -7.98 -17.19 -15.79
CA ILE A 88 -7.37 -18.09 -14.81
C ILE A 88 -8.40 -18.91 -13.99
N GLY A 89 -9.68 -18.84 -14.34
CA GLY A 89 -10.73 -19.63 -13.66
C GLY A 89 -11.53 -18.88 -12.60
N GLY A 90 -11.41 -17.56 -12.53
CA GLY A 90 -12.23 -16.69 -11.69
C GLY A 90 -11.46 -15.93 -10.61
N ARG A 91 -12.19 -15.04 -9.92
CA ARG A 91 -11.64 -14.18 -8.87
C ARG A 91 -11.01 -14.96 -7.72
N ASP A 92 -11.67 -16.02 -7.25
CA ASP A 92 -11.16 -16.85 -6.16
C ASP A 92 -9.79 -17.44 -6.50
N GLN A 93 -9.62 -17.88 -7.74
CA GLN A 93 -8.34 -18.42 -8.21
C GLN A 93 -7.25 -17.32 -8.25
N MET A 94 -7.62 -16.11 -8.67
CA MET A 94 -6.70 -14.95 -8.63
C MET A 94 -6.25 -14.66 -7.20
N VAL A 95 -7.18 -14.63 -6.25
CA VAL A 95 -6.88 -14.43 -4.81
C VAL A 95 -5.98 -15.53 -4.28
N GLN A 96 -6.25 -16.78 -4.62
CA GLN A 96 -5.43 -17.93 -4.17
C GLN A 96 -4.00 -17.85 -4.70
N LEU A 97 -3.81 -17.47 -5.96
CA LEU A 97 -2.49 -17.37 -6.57
C LEU A 97 -1.72 -16.13 -6.11
N THR A 98 -2.38 -14.97 -6.13
CA THR A 98 -1.67 -13.69 -6.00
C THR A 98 -1.92 -12.96 -4.67
N GLY A 99 -2.78 -13.51 -3.81
CA GLY A 99 -3.15 -12.90 -2.53
C GLY A 99 -4.13 -11.73 -2.64
N SER A 100 -4.58 -11.39 -3.85
CA SER A 100 -5.50 -10.27 -4.09
C SER A 100 -6.35 -10.54 -5.31
N LYS A 101 -7.61 -10.09 -5.30
CA LYS A 101 -8.38 -10.01 -6.55
C LYS A 101 -7.70 -9.02 -7.51
N CYS A 102 -8.10 -9.00 -8.77
CA CYS A 102 -7.62 -7.97 -9.66
C CYS A 102 -8.12 -6.59 -9.20
N TYR A 103 -7.18 -5.65 -9.10
CA TYR A 103 -7.49 -4.24 -8.87
C TYR A 103 -7.06 -3.42 -10.07
N GLU A 104 -7.86 -2.43 -10.44
CA GLU A 104 -7.64 -1.61 -11.63
C GLU A 104 -6.28 -0.92 -11.64
N ARG A 105 -5.79 -0.53 -10.45
CA ARG A 105 -4.50 0.13 -10.30
C ARG A 105 -3.30 -0.82 -10.36
N PHE A 106 -3.49 -2.14 -10.22
CA PHE A 106 -2.40 -3.10 -10.21
C PHE A 106 -1.72 -3.22 -11.56
N THR A 107 -0.45 -3.52 -11.53
CA THR A 107 0.44 -3.46 -12.71
C THR A 107 0.03 -4.45 -13.81
N GLY A 108 -0.42 -5.65 -13.47
CA GLY A 108 -0.87 -6.64 -14.47
C GLY A 108 -2.02 -6.13 -15.35
N PRO A 109 -3.17 -5.72 -14.78
CA PRO A 109 -4.24 -5.11 -15.56
C PRO A 109 -3.79 -3.88 -16.38
N GLN A 110 -2.87 -3.06 -15.86
CA GLN A 110 -2.33 -1.92 -16.60
C GLN A 110 -1.46 -2.36 -17.78
N ILE A 111 -0.59 -3.36 -17.61
CA ILE A 111 0.21 -3.94 -18.72
C ILE A 111 -0.72 -4.54 -19.77
N ARG A 112 -1.75 -5.31 -19.37
CA ARG A 112 -2.72 -5.87 -20.31
C ARG A 112 -3.41 -4.79 -21.13
N LYS A 113 -3.81 -3.67 -20.51
CA LYS A 113 -4.39 -2.52 -21.22
C LYS A 113 -3.43 -1.95 -22.25
N ILE A 114 -2.15 -1.77 -21.89
CA ILE A 114 -1.14 -1.25 -22.82
C ILE A 114 -0.93 -2.23 -23.96
N TYR A 115 -0.80 -3.52 -23.71
CA TYR A 115 -0.70 -4.54 -24.73
C TYR A 115 -1.89 -4.50 -25.71
N GLN A 116 -3.12 -4.33 -25.21
CA GLN A 116 -4.33 -4.29 -26.02
C GLN A 116 -4.51 -2.99 -26.82
N GLN A 117 -4.18 -1.85 -26.24
CA GLN A 117 -4.48 -0.54 -26.80
C GLN A 117 -3.29 0.12 -27.50
N ARG A 118 -2.09 -0.27 -27.13
CA ARG A 118 -0.82 0.26 -27.64
C ARG A 118 0.16 -0.89 -27.91
N PRO A 119 -0.19 -1.82 -28.82
CA PRO A 119 0.67 -2.96 -29.14
C PRO A 119 2.04 -2.52 -29.66
N ASP A 120 2.11 -1.41 -30.37
CA ASP A 120 3.36 -0.76 -30.81
C ASP A 120 4.30 -0.44 -29.63
N VAL A 121 3.76 0.10 -28.55
CA VAL A 121 4.53 0.41 -27.33
C VAL A 121 5.00 -0.87 -26.66
N TYR A 122 4.10 -1.85 -26.50
CA TYR A 122 4.44 -3.12 -25.87
C TYR A 122 5.52 -3.88 -26.62
N GLU A 123 5.42 -3.96 -27.93
CA GLU A 123 6.36 -4.66 -28.81
C GLU A 123 7.78 -4.09 -28.71
N HIS A 124 7.91 -2.75 -28.67
CA HIS A 124 9.20 -2.08 -28.56
C HIS A 124 9.72 -1.94 -27.12
N THR A 125 8.97 -2.46 -26.14
CA THR A 125 9.40 -2.44 -24.72
C THR A 125 10.36 -3.59 -24.45
N GLU A 126 11.59 -3.26 -24.09
CA GLU A 126 12.62 -4.25 -23.72
C GLU A 126 12.39 -4.81 -22.31
N ARG A 127 12.13 -3.92 -21.34
CA ARG A 127 11.93 -4.30 -19.94
C ARG A 127 10.82 -3.46 -19.30
N ILE A 128 10.18 -4.07 -18.31
CA ILE A 128 9.15 -3.40 -17.50
C ILE A 128 9.60 -3.42 -16.03
N SER A 129 9.64 -2.25 -15.39
CA SER A 129 9.97 -2.09 -13.98
C SER A 129 8.78 -1.55 -13.20
N LEU A 130 8.69 -1.86 -11.91
CA LEU A 130 7.93 -1.05 -10.96
C LEU A 130 8.67 0.25 -10.67
N VAL A 131 8.03 1.25 -10.08
CA VAL A 131 8.71 2.52 -9.73
C VAL A 131 9.86 2.28 -8.75
N SER A 132 9.72 1.33 -7.85
CA SER A 132 10.75 0.91 -6.91
C SER A 132 11.97 0.32 -7.63
N SER A 133 11.77 -0.72 -8.45
CA SER A 133 12.86 -1.37 -9.19
C SER A 133 13.44 -0.46 -10.29
N PHE A 134 12.67 0.47 -10.84
CA PHE A 134 13.17 1.53 -11.72
C PHE A 134 14.22 2.40 -11.01
N LEU A 135 13.91 2.86 -9.81
CA LEU A 135 14.84 3.71 -9.07
C LEU A 135 16.09 2.92 -8.65
N ALA A 136 15.92 1.66 -8.22
CA ALA A 136 17.04 0.76 -7.94
C ALA A 136 17.92 0.54 -9.18
N SER A 137 17.32 0.41 -10.38
CA SER A 137 18.04 0.24 -11.66
C SER A 137 18.96 1.41 -11.96
N ILE A 138 18.51 2.62 -11.68
CA ILE A 138 19.33 3.83 -11.88
C ILE A 138 20.58 3.79 -10.98
N PHE A 139 20.41 3.49 -9.69
CA PHE A 139 21.54 3.41 -8.77
C PHE A 139 22.47 2.25 -9.07
N LEU A 140 21.95 1.14 -9.55
CA LEU A 140 22.72 -0.05 -9.91
C LEU A 140 23.48 0.12 -11.23
N GLY A 141 22.96 0.92 -12.17
CA GLY A 141 23.48 1.03 -13.53
C GLY A 141 23.08 -0.14 -14.43
N ALA A 142 22.07 -0.91 -14.04
CA ALA A 142 21.50 -2.05 -14.78
C ALA A 142 20.05 -2.25 -14.35
N VAL A 143 19.24 -2.93 -15.15
CA VAL A 143 17.84 -3.21 -14.79
C VAL A 143 17.80 -4.10 -13.55
N ALA A 144 17.28 -3.57 -12.46
CA ALA A 144 17.12 -4.28 -11.19
C ALA A 144 15.96 -5.28 -11.25
N PRO A 145 16.05 -6.42 -10.54
CA PRO A 145 14.91 -7.31 -10.34
C PRO A 145 13.81 -6.62 -9.53
N ILE A 146 12.59 -7.13 -9.66
CA ILE A 146 11.45 -6.69 -8.85
C ILE A 146 11.48 -7.43 -7.50
N ASP A 147 11.27 -6.71 -6.41
CA ASP A 147 11.22 -7.37 -5.11
C ASP A 147 9.88 -8.08 -4.88
N PHE A 148 9.88 -9.14 -4.07
CA PHE A 148 8.70 -9.96 -3.81
C PHE A 148 7.54 -9.16 -3.22
N SER A 149 7.82 -8.20 -2.35
CA SER A 149 6.79 -7.48 -1.62
C SER A 149 6.02 -6.53 -2.54
N ASP A 150 6.72 -5.69 -3.32
CA ASP A 150 6.08 -4.81 -4.29
C ASP A 150 5.52 -5.59 -5.48
N GLY A 151 6.23 -6.63 -5.94
CA GLY A 151 5.79 -7.56 -6.98
C GLY A 151 4.48 -8.28 -6.65
N SER A 152 4.17 -8.51 -5.38
CA SER A 152 2.87 -9.06 -4.94
C SER A 152 1.70 -8.14 -5.31
N GLY A 153 1.93 -6.83 -5.47
CA GLY A 153 0.94 -5.85 -5.91
C GLY A 153 0.72 -5.78 -7.42
N MET A 154 1.07 -6.82 -8.17
CA MET A 154 0.96 -6.82 -9.63
C MET A 154 -0.16 -7.72 -10.19
N ASN A 155 -0.74 -8.65 -9.42
CA ASN A 155 -1.57 -9.77 -9.89
C ASN A 155 -0.85 -10.71 -10.88
N LEU A 156 0.46 -10.86 -10.76
CA LEU A 156 1.29 -11.67 -11.65
C LEU A 156 2.18 -12.66 -10.90
N LEU A 157 2.35 -12.49 -9.60
CA LEU A 157 3.23 -13.28 -8.76
C LEU A 157 2.43 -14.30 -7.93
N ASP A 158 2.84 -15.56 -7.96
CA ASP A 158 2.37 -16.60 -7.04
C ASP A 158 3.05 -16.39 -5.69
N ILE A 159 2.27 -15.90 -4.71
CA ILE A 159 2.79 -15.48 -3.40
C ILE A 159 3.27 -16.66 -2.54
N GLU A 160 2.76 -17.86 -2.76
CA GLU A 160 3.22 -19.06 -2.04
C GLU A 160 4.53 -19.58 -2.64
N LYS A 161 4.59 -19.70 -3.98
CA LYS A 161 5.81 -20.16 -4.68
C LYS A 161 6.90 -19.10 -4.74
N LYS A 162 6.56 -17.81 -4.53
CA LYS A 162 7.47 -16.67 -4.65
C LYS A 162 8.14 -16.61 -6.03
N ALA A 163 7.32 -16.81 -7.03
CA ALA A 163 7.70 -16.86 -8.43
C ALA A 163 6.60 -16.25 -9.30
N TRP A 164 6.95 -15.86 -10.52
CA TRP A 164 5.93 -15.47 -11.49
C TRP A 164 4.92 -16.61 -11.72
N SER A 165 3.63 -16.29 -11.70
CA SER A 165 2.57 -17.23 -12.06
C SER A 165 2.43 -17.26 -13.58
N GLN A 166 2.80 -18.38 -14.20
CA GLN A 166 2.68 -18.53 -15.65
C GLN A 166 1.25 -18.35 -16.17
N GLU A 167 0.27 -18.77 -15.36
CA GLU A 167 -1.15 -18.58 -15.68
C GLU A 167 -1.51 -17.09 -15.72
N CYS A 168 -1.08 -16.32 -14.72
CA CYS A 168 -1.33 -14.87 -14.66
C CYS A 168 -0.54 -14.11 -15.73
N LEU A 169 0.71 -14.50 -16.01
CA LEU A 169 1.51 -13.92 -17.09
C LEU A 169 0.84 -14.10 -18.45
N ASN A 170 0.41 -15.33 -18.76
CA ASN A 170 -0.29 -15.66 -20.01
C ASN A 170 -1.64 -14.94 -20.13
N ALA A 171 -2.35 -14.78 -19.01
CA ALA A 171 -3.59 -13.99 -18.97
C ALA A 171 -3.35 -12.49 -19.19
N CYS A 172 -2.16 -12.00 -18.90
CA CYS A 172 -1.81 -10.58 -19.00
C CYS A 172 -1.33 -10.20 -20.41
N ALA A 173 -0.18 -10.72 -20.85
CA ALA A 173 0.42 -10.38 -22.14
C ALA A 173 1.49 -11.45 -22.54
N PRO A 174 1.77 -11.61 -23.85
CA PRO A 174 2.80 -12.54 -24.31
C PRO A 174 4.21 -12.09 -23.90
N ASP A 175 5.13 -13.03 -23.76
CA ASP A 175 6.56 -12.82 -23.48
C ASP A 175 6.82 -11.91 -22.25
N LEU A 176 5.86 -11.88 -21.31
CA LEU A 176 5.88 -10.93 -20.21
C LEU A 176 6.96 -11.26 -19.17
N GLU A 177 7.26 -12.53 -18.94
CA GLU A 177 8.30 -12.95 -17.98
C GLU A 177 9.68 -12.38 -18.35
N GLU A 178 10.04 -12.42 -19.64
CA GLU A 178 11.30 -11.87 -20.14
C GLU A 178 11.36 -10.34 -19.90
N ARG A 179 10.25 -9.66 -20.13
CA ARG A 179 10.15 -8.19 -19.93
C ARG A 179 10.20 -7.79 -18.45
N LEU A 180 9.59 -8.56 -17.57
CA LEU A 180 9.65 -8.32 -16.11
C LEU A 180 11.00 -8.72 -15.53
N GLY A 181 11.59 -9.82 -16.01
CA GLY A 181 12.84 -10.38 -15.52
C GLY A 181 12.69 -11.06 -14.16
N GLY A 182 13.80 -11.17 -13.43
CA GLY A 182 13.86 -11.89 -12.17
C GLY A 182 13.19 -11.20 -11.00
N LEU A 183 12.94 -12.00 -9.96
CA LEU A 183 12.44 -11.57 -8.67
C LEU A 183 13.55 -11.66 -7.61
N CYS A 184 13.44 -10.89 -6.54
CA CYS A 184 14.36 -10.94 -5.41
C CYS A 184 13.67 -10.68 -4.06
N SER A 185 14.35 -10.97 -2.96
CA SER A 185 13.92 -10.52 -1.64
C SER A 185 14.05 -9.00 -1.53
N SER A 186 13.14 -8.34 -0.80
CA SER A 186 13.24 -6.90 -0.49
C SER A 186 14.50 -6.54 0.32
N THR A 187 15.17 -7.53 0.91
CA THR A 187 16.44 -7.37 1.64
C THR A 187 17.67 -7.77 0.82
N ALA A 188 17.51 -8.12 -0.45
CA ALA A 188 18.60 -8.59 -1.29
C ALA A 188 19.59 -7.47 -1.62
N ILE A 189 20.88 -7.78 -1.56
CA ILE A 189 21.94 -6.93 -2.09
C ILE A 189 22.01 -7.17 -3.60
N LEU A 190 21.65 -6.18 -4.40
CA LEU A 190 21.61 -6.26 -5.86
C LEU A 190 22.99 -6.10 -6.51
N GLY A 191 23.88 -5.39 -5.85
CA GLY A 191 25.23 -5.09 -6.32
C GLY A 191 25.82 -3.89 -5.62
N THR A 192 26.85 -3.32 -6.23
CA THR A 192 27.41 -2.02 -5.82
C THR A 192 26.82 -0.90 -6.67
N ILE A 193 26.87 0.30 -6.13
CA ILE A 193 26.39 1.50 -6.79
C ILE A 193 27.11 1.74 -8.14
N SER A 194 26.40 2.25 -9.14
CA SER A 194 26.94 2.56 -10.46
C SER A 194 28.14 3.52 -10.39
N PRO A 195 29.16 3.34 -11.25
CA PRO A 195 30.30 4.26 -11.37
C PRO A 195 29.91 5.72 -11.58
N PHE A 196 28.77 5.99 -12.19
CA PHE A 196 28.22 7.33 -12.36
C PHE A 196 28.10 8.06 -11.02
N PHE A 197 27.50 7.43 -10.00
CA PHE A 197 27.33 8.05 -8.68
C PHE A 197 28.65 8.17 -7.91
N VAL A 198 29.56 7.24 -8.10
CA VAL A 198 30.91 7.29 -7.51
C VAL A 198 31.65 8.52 -8.03
N GLN A 199 31.65 8.73 -9.36
CA GLN A 199 32.41 9.79 -10.00
C GLN A 199 31.75 11.18 -9.83
N ARG A 200 30.43 11.25 -9.97
CA ARG A 200 29.71 12.52 -9.92
C ARG A 200 29.42 13.03 -8.51
N PHE A 201 29.04 12.13 -7.60
CA PHE A 201 28.54 12.50 -6.27
C PHE A 201 29.44 12.00 -5.13
N ASN A 202 30.60 11.41 -5.48
CA ASN A 202 31.57 10.90 -4.50
C ASN A 202 31.02 9.83 -3.56
N PHE A 203 30.10 8.97 -4.03
CA PHE A 203 29.74 7.77 -3.26
C PHE A 203 30.93 6.80 -3.15
N SER A 204 30.96 6.01 -2.07
CA SER A 204 31.89 4.89 -1.97
C SER A 204 31.62 3.86 -3.10
N ALA A 205 32.64 3.44 -3.82
CA ALA A 205 32.53 2.37 -4.82
C ALA A 205 32.03 1.02 -4.22
N ASN A 206 32.16 0.86 -2.90
CA ASN A 206 31.66 -0.30 -2.16
C ASN A 206 30.22 -0.13 -1.62
N CYS A 207 29.58 1.02 -1.87
CA CYS A 207 28.21 1.26 -1.45
C CYS A 207 27.29 0.21 -2.07
N LYS A 208 26.54 -0.51 -1.23
CA LYS A 208 25.62 -1.57 -1.67
C LYS A 208 24.28 -0.97 -2.08
N VAL A 209 23.75 -1.41 -3.20
CA VAL A 209 22.36 -1.16 -3.60
C VAL A 209 21.53 -2.35 -3.11
N ILE A 210 20.68 -2.09 -2.12
CA ILE A 210 19.71 -3.07 -1.61
C ILE A 210 18.44 -2.95 -2.47
N ALA A 211 17.68 -4.02 -2.63
CA ALA A 211 16.42 -3.98 -3.34
C ALA A 211 15.52 -2.85 -2.80
N PHE A 212 14.86 -2.15 -3.71
CA PHE A 212 13.87 -1.13 -3.38
C PHE A 212 12.48 -1.79 -3.38
N THR A 213 11.57 -1.29 -2.57
CA THR A 213 10.24 -1.84 -2.42
C THR A 213 9.15 -0.77 -2.53
N GLY A 214 7.89 -1.17 -2.44
CA GLY A 214 6.76 -0.26 -2.40
C GLY A 214 6.71 0.58 -1.11
N ASP A 215 6.01 1.70 -1.14
CA ASP A 215 5.88 2.62 0.00
C ASP A 215 5.18 1.97 1.21
N ASN A 216 4.14 1.16 1.00
CA ASN A 216 3.46 0.48 2.10
C ASN A 216 4.30 -0.64 2.73
N PRO A 217 4.93 -1.57 1.98
CA PRO A 217 5.90 -2.51 2.55
C PRO A 217 7.06 -1.82 3.28
N SER A 218 7.58 -0.73 2.71
CA SER A 218 8.62 0.08 3.34
C SER A 218 8.17 0.70 4.66
N ALA A 219 6.93 1.21 4.72
CA ALA A 219 6.35 1.75 5.95
C ALA A 219 6.28 0.68 7.05
N LEU A 220 5.83 -0.53 6.73
CA LEU A 220 5.82 -1.65 7.68
C LEU A 220 7.23 -1.99 8.16
N THR A 221 8.22 -2.04 7.26
CA THR A 221 9.61 -2.28 7.61
C THR A 221 10.16 -1.22 8.57
N GLY A 222 9.86 0.06 8.31
CA GLY A 222 10.32 1.18 9.14
C GLY A 222 9.75 1.17 10.57
N MET A 223 8.65 0.48 10.80
CA MET A 223 8.04 0.35 12.12
C MET A 223 8.75 -0.70 13.01
N VAL A 224 9.55 -1.60 12.42
CA VAL A 224 10.33 -2.66 13.12
C VAL A 224 9.47 -3.47 14.09
N LEU A 225 8.33 -3.95 13.63
CA LEU A 225 7.31 -4.63 14.43
C LEU A 225 7.37 -6.15 14.21
N ASP A 226 7.05 -6.90 15.25
CA ASP A 226 6.83 -8.37 15.16
C ASP A 226 5.39 -8.71 14.74
N SER A 227 5.09 -10.01 14.61
CA SER A 227 3.79 -10.51 14.15
C SER A 227 2.62 -10.25 15.11
N ASP A 228 2.87 -9.82 16.34
CA ASP A 228 1.83 -9.53 17.34
C ASP A 228 1.32 -8.08 17.24
N TRP A 229 1.89 -7.28 16.34
CA TRP A 229 1.49 -5.90 16.12
C TRP A 229 0.42 -5.77 15.03
N PHE A 230 -0.55 -4.93 15.34
CA PHE A 230 -1.58 -4.46 14.43
C PHE A 230 -1.41 -2.95 14.24
N VAL A 231 -1.19 -2.53 13.02
CA VAL A 231 -0.98 -1.11 12.72
C VAL A 231 -2.27 -0.51 12.17
N LEU A 232 -2.70 0.60 12.74
CA LEU A 232 -3.85 1.36 12.25
C LEU A 232 -3.45 2.82 12.03
N SER A 233 -3.34 3.19 10.76
CA SER A 233 -3.11 4.57 10.36
C SER A 233 -4.46 5.29 10.26
N LEU A 234 -4.65 6.28 11.15
CA LEU A 234 -5.86 7.09 11.28
C LEU A 234 -5.74 8.36 10.43
N GLY A 235 -5.76 8.20 9.12
CA GLY A 235 -5.65 9.27 8.14
C GLY A 235 -7.00 9.75 7.60
N THR A 236 -6.98 10.45 6.47
CA THR A 236 -8.17 10.80 5.67
C THR A 236 -8.99 9.54 5.39
N SER A 237 -8.34 8.50 4.89
CA SER A 237 -8.76 7.10 4.92
C SER A 237 -8.00 6.38 6.02
N ASP A 238 -8.60 5.38 6.65
CA ASP A 238 -7.87 4.54 7.59
C ASP A 238 -7.20 3.40 6.83
N THR A 239 -5.96 3.08 7.17
CA THR A 239 -5.22 1.95 6.61
C THR A 239 -4.77 1.02 7.73
N VAL A 240 -5.08 -0.25 7.59
CA VAL A 240 -4.59 -1.33 8.46
C VAL A 240 -3.42 -2.01 7.77
N MET A 241 -2.36 -2.28 8.54
CA MET A 241 -1.25 -3.15 8.13
C MET A 241 -1.03 -4.19 9.24
N MET A 242 -0.78 -5.42 8.84
CA MET A 242 -0.60 -6.53 9.77
C MET A 242 0.28 -7.62 9.15
N THR A 243 0.98 -8.36 10.00
CA THR A 243 1.72 -9.55 9.60
C THR A 243 0.81 -10.77 9.72
N LEU A 244 0.74 -11.57 8.65
CA LEU A 244 -0.01 -12.81 8.57
C LEU A 244 0.96 -13.98 8.39
N ARG A 245 0.69 -15.11 9.04
CA ARG A 245 1.53 -16.30 8.94
C ARG A 245 1.25 -17.14 7.71
N GLU A 246 0.03 -17.07 7.22
CA GLU A 246 -0.45 -17.79 6.04
C GLU A 246 -1.19 -16.81 5.12
N PRO A 247 -1.16 -17.02 3.80
CA PRO A 247 -1.92 -16.18 2.88
C PRO A 247 -3.41 -16.42 3.11
N PRO A 248 -4.18 -15.38 3.43
CA PRO A 248 -5.60 -15.54 3.67
C PRO A 248 -6.35 -15.80 2.37
N LYS A 249 -7.42 -16.60 2.44
CA LYS A 249 -8.42 -16.74 1.38
C LYS A 249 -9.49 -15.66 1.57
N PHE A 250 -9.13 -14.42 1.35
CA PHE A 250 -10.00 -13.27 1.58
C PHE A 250 -9.99 -12.36 0.35
N GLU A 251 -11.15 -12.17 -0.28
CA GLU A 251 -11.25 -11.44 -1.55
C GLU A 251 -10.93 -9.95 -1.44
N GLU A 252 -11.13 -9.36 -0.27
CA GLU A 252 -10.96 -7.93 -0.06
C GLU A 252 -9.60 -7.61 0.58
N GLY A 253 -9.09 -6.42 0.33
CA GLY A 253 -7.76 -6.01 0.80
C GLY A 253 -6.63 -6.50 -0.10
N HIS A 254 -5.42 -6.39 0.40
CA HIS A 254 -4.21 -6.76 -0.33
C HIS A 254 -3.33 -7.65 0.56
N VAL A 255 -2.76 -8.67 -0.04
CA VAL A 255 -1.77 -9.54 0.60
C VAL A 255 -0.47 -9.46 -0.20
N PHE A 256 0.61 -9.18 0.49
CA PHE A 256 1.95 -9.09 -0.08
C PHE A 256 2.86 -10.07 0.65
N ILE A 257 3.90 -10.57 0.01
CA ILE A 257 4.99 -11.24 0.71
C ILE A 257 5.61 -10.21 1.66
N HIS A 258 5.85 -10.60 2.91
CA HIS A 258 6.36 -9.67 3.92
C HIS A 258 7.76 -9.17 3.54
N PRO A 259 8.07 -7.86 3.64
CA PRO A 259 9.31 -7.30 3.11
C PRO A 259 10.58 -7.79 3.83
N THR A 260 10.49 -8.15 5.10
CA THR A 260 11.65 -8.57 5.91
C THR A 260 11.59 -10.00 6.39
N ASP A 261 10.46 -10.68 6.26
CA ASP A 261 10.28 -12.09 6.61
C ASP A 261 9.61 -12.85 5.47
N ILE A 262 10.41 -13.53 4.67
CA ILE A 262 9.94 -14.26 3.49
C ILE A 262 8.94 -15.41 3.81
N ASN A 263 8.83 -15.81 5.07
CA ASN A 263 7.91 -16.86 5.51
C ASN A 263 6.58 -16.30 6.04
N SER A 264 6.42 -15.00 6.00
CA SER A 264 5.22 -14.31 6.43
C SER A 264 4.64 -13.46 5.30
N TYR A 265 3.44 -12.94 5.52
CA TYR A 265 2.74 -12.06 4.59
C TYR A 265 2.36 -10.75 5.28
N MET A 266 2.30 -9.69 4.50
CA MET A 266 1.74 -8.42 4.92
C MET A 266 0.30 -8.34 4.43
N GLY A 267 -0.66 -8.27 5.35
CA GLY A 267 -2.03 -7.92 5.06
C GLY A 267 -2.23 -6.41 5.10
N MET A 268 -2.96 -5.86 4.12
CA MET A 268 -3.29 -4.43 4.07
C MET A 268 -4.77 -4.24 3.74
N LEU A 269 -5.46 -3.43 4.56
CA LEU A 269 -6.85 -3.04 4.39
C LEU A 269 -6.97 -1.52 4.33
N CYS A 270 -7.76 -1.02 3.39
CA CYS A 270 -8.04 0.40 3.26
C CYS A 270 -9.53 0.68 3.47
N PHE A 271 -9.83 1.68 4.30
CA PHE A 271 -11.18 2.12 4.63
C PHE A 271 -11.33 3.61 4.31
N ARG A 272 -12.19 3.92 3.35
CA ARG A 272 -12.37 5.32 2.91
C ARG A 272 -12.98 6.23 3.96
N ASN A 273 -13.87 5.67 4.81
CA ASN A 273 -14.57 6.43 5.84
C ASN A 273 -13.75 6.50 7.13
N GLY A 274 -12.61 7.16 7.07
CA GLY A 274 -11.71 7.46 8.19
C GLY A 274 -11.94 8.84 8.79
N SER A 275 -10.91 9.68 8.86
CA SER A 275 -10.97 11.03 9.46
C SER A 275 -11.94 11.97 8.76
N LEU A 276 -12.23 11.78 7.47
CA LEU A 276 -13.27 12.56 6.78
C LEU A 276 -14.64 12.47 7.48
N VAL A 277 -14.98 11.28 7.99
CA VAL A 277 -16.25 11.10 8.70
C VAL A 277 -16.12 11.64 10.12
N ARG A 278 -15.01 11.43 10.80
CA ARG A 278 -14.74 12.00 12.13
C ARG A 278 -14.81 13.54 12.09
N ASP A 279 -14.22 14.18 11.11
CA ASP A 279 -14.31 15.62 10.88
C ASP A 279 -15.76 16.10 10.67
N LYS A 280 -16.54 15.38 9.86
CA LYS A 280 -17.95 15.69 9.66
C LYS A 280 -18.74 15.65 10.96
N PHE A 281 -18.49 14.67 11.83
CA PHE A 281 -19.13 14.57 13.14
C PHE A 281 -18.62 15.62 14.14
N LYS A 282 -17.33 15.99 14.09
CA LYS A 282 -16.81 17.13 14.84
C LYS A 282 -17.57 18.41 14.52
N HIS A 283 -17.87 18.66 13.24
CA HIS A 283 -18.68 19.83 12.83
C HIS A 283 -20.15 19.70 13.26
N ALA A 284 -20.75 18.53 13.08
CA ALA A 284 -22.21 18.34 13.28
C ALA A 284 -22.57 18.22 14.78
N GLU A 285 -21.79 17.53 15.58
CA GLU A 285 -22.08 17.17 16.98
C GLU A 285 -21.08 17.81 17.96
N GLY A 286 -19.86 18.09 17.52
CA GLY A 286 -18.73 18.52 18.36
C GLY A 286 -18.46 20.03 18.35
N ASN A 287 -19.41 20.87 17.97
CA ASN A 287 -19.25 22.34 17.91
C ASN A 287 -17.97 22.77 17.17
N ASN A 288 -17.53 22.02 16.17
CA ASN A 288 -16.30 22.22 15.41
C ASN A 288 -15.01 22.21 16.29
N SER A 289 -15.03 21.56 17.44
CA SER A 289 -13.93 21.43 18.37
C SER A 289 -13.57 19.97 18.61
N TRP A 290 -12.29 19.62 18.49
CA TRP A 290 -11.80 18.28 18.86
C TRP A 290 -11.82 18.05 20.38
N ASP A 291 -11.64 19.10 21.19
CA ASP A 291 -11.69 18.99 22.65
C ASP A 291 -13.12 18.64 23.08
N TYR A 292 -14.12 19.37 22.58
CA TYR A 292 -15.52 19.07 22.87
C TYR A 292 -15.97 17.72 22.28
N PHE A 293 -15.49 17.36 21.10
CA PHE A 293 -15.71 16.00 20.55
C PHE A 293 -15.17 14.91 21.49
N SER A 294 -13.98 15.12 22.07
CA SER A 294 -13.37 14.19 23.02
C SER A 294 -14.16 14.12 24.32
N GLU A 295 -14.65 15.25 24.85
CA GLU A 295 -15.53 15.29 26.03
C GLU A 295 -16.82 14.48 25.78
N LEU A 296 -17.47 14.65 24.61
CA LEU A 296 -18.64 13.85 24.24
C LEU A 296 -18.32 12.35 24.19
N LEU A 297 -17.18 11.99 23.61
CA LEU A 297 -16.73 10.61 23.48
C LEU A 297 -16.45 9.96 24.85
N GLU A 298 -15.79 10.67 25.76
CA GLU A 298 -15.44 10.20 27.09
C GLU A 298 -16.64 10.14 28.05
N SER A 299 -17.67 10.96 27.83
CA SER A 299 -18.89 10.98 28.63
C SER A 299 -19.74 9.72 28.51
N MET A 300 -19.48 8.88 27.50
CA MET A 300 -20.22 7.64 27.24
C MET A 300 -19.40 6.42 27.64
N PRO A 301 -20.01 5.44 28.31
CA PRO A 301 -19.32 4.20 28.66
C PRO A 301 -19.02 3.35 27.43
N ARG A 302 -18.06 2.42 27.60
CA ARG A 302 -17.75 1.39 26.62
C ARG A 302 -19.00 0.56 26.30
N GLY A 303 -19.24 0.32 25.00
CA GLY A 303 -20.42 -0.36 24.50
C GLY A 303 -21.65 0.54 24.35
N ASN A 304 -21.53 1.86 24.67
CA ASN A 304 -22.52 2.90 24.34
C ASN A 304 -23.99 2.53 24.68
N PHE A 305 -24.19 1.81 25.79
CA PHE A 305 -25.49 1.25 26.19
C PHE A 305 -26.17 0.39 25.10
N GLY A 306 -25.41 -0.27 24.26
CA GLY A 306 -25.89 -1.10 23.13
C GLY A 306 -26.24 -0.30 21.86
N ASN A 307 -25.91 0.99 21.80
CA ASN A 307 -26.07 1.78 20.58
C ASN A 307 -24.81 1.65 19.73
N MET A 308 -24.97 1.17 18.49
CA MET A 308 -23.90 0.97 17.53
C MET A 308 -24.26 1.60 16.18
N ALA A 309 -23.28 2.12 15.46
CA ALA A 309 -23.49 2.63 14.11
C ALA A 309 -22.32 2.36 13.19
N LEU A 310 -22.63 2.16 11.91
CA LEU A 310 -21.68 2.16 10.81
C LEU A 310 -22.01 3.32 9.86
N HIS A 311 -21.03 4.19 9.65
CA HIS A 311 -21.18 5.41 8.84
C HIS A 311 -20.34 5.34 7.57
N PHE A 312 -20.94 4.87 6.49
CA PHE A 312 -20.36 4.86 5.15
C PHE A 312 -20.84 6.08 4.36
N VAL A 313 -20.38 7.27 4.78
CA VAL A 313 -20.78 8.56 4.20
C VAL A 313 -20.37 8.66 2.74
N ASN A 314 -19.17 8.20 2.43
CA ASN A 314 -18.68 7.97 1.08
C ASN A 314 -18.81 6.48 0.77
N GLN A 315 -18.83 6.13 -0.54
CA GLN A 315 -18.75 4.73 -0.95
C GLN A 315 -17.56 4.08 -0.28
N GLU A 316 -17.78 3.09 0.59
CA GLU A 316 -16.71 2.36 1.29
C GLU A 316 -16.04 1.36 0.35
N ILE A 317 -14.80 0.99 0.67
CA ILE A 317 -14.04 -0.01 -0.08
C ILE A 317 -14.42 -1.41 0.42
N ILE A 318 -14.43 -1.60 1.72
CA ILE A 318 -14.72 -2.89 2.39
C ILE A 318 -15.76 -2.66 3.49
N PRO A 319 -16.98 -3.18 3.31
CA PRO A 319 -17.59 -3.67 2.08
C PRO A 319 -17.89 -2.51 1.09
N ASN A 320 -18.13 -2.83 -0.16
CA ASN A 320 -18.48 -1.83 -1.20
C ASN A 320 -19.93 -1.34 -1.03
N VAL A 321 -20.16 -0.50 -0.02
CA VAL A 321 -21.49 0.03 0.36
C VAL A 321 -21.43 1.52 0.66
N LYS A 322 -22.60 2.16 0.65
CA LYS A 322 -22.79 3.56 1.05
C LYS A 322 -24.05 3.69 1.89
N GLY A 323 -24.00 4.48 2.95
CA GLY A 323 -25.14 4.74 3.83
C GLY A 323 -24.74 4.77 5.31
N THR A 324 -25.73 4.92 6.16
CA THR A 324 -25.56 4.86 7.61
C THR A 324 -26.50 3.80 8.18
N LEU A 325 -25.99 2.94 9.00
CA LEU A 325 -26.71 1.91 9.72
C LEU A 325 -26.56 2.17 11.23
N ARG A 326 -27.69 2.08 11.96
CA ARG A 326 -27.72 2.25 13.41
C ARG A 326 -28.50 1.13 14.05
N TRP A 327 -27.99 0.61 15.15
CA TRP A 327 -28.61 -0.41 15.98
C TRP A 327 -28.67 0.07 17.42
N ASN A 328 -29.66 -0.36 18.15
CA ASN A 328 -29.76 -0.24 19.60
C ASN A 328 -30.19 -1.58 20.22
N LYS A 329 -30.28 -1.64 21.54
CA LYS A 329 -30.70 -2.84 22.28
C LYS A 329 -32.12 -3.35 21.92
N ASP A 330 -32.95 -2.53 21.32
CA ASP A 330 -34.34 -2.87 20.97
C ASP A 330 -34.43 -3.48 19.55
N CYS A 331 -33.33 -3.45 18.78
CA CYS A 331 -33.27 -4.12 17.47
C CYS A 331 -33.27 -5.64 17.65
N ALA A 332 -34.15 -6.32 16.91
CA ALA A 332 -34.29 -7.77 16.98
C ALA A 332 -33.05 -8.55 16.53
N SER A 333 -32.17 -7.92 15.74
CA SER A 333 -30.93 -8.48 15.22
C SER A 333 -29.96 -7.38 14.81
N CYS A 334 -28.69 -7.75 14.55
CA CYS A 334 -27.69 -6.85 14.01
C CYS A 334 -27.63 -6.87 12.46
N THR A 335 -28.75 -7.15 11.79
CA THR A 335 -28.83 -7.11 10.33
C THR A 335 -29.03 -5.69 9.81
N PRO A 336 -28.64 -5.39 8.55
CA PRO A 336 -28.92 -4.09 7.93
C PRO A 336 -30.40 -3.73 7.90
N GLU A 337 -31.30 -4.72 7.82
CA GLU A 337 -32.74 -4.53 7.82
C GLU A 337 -33.22 -3.98 9.16
N ALA A 338 -32.72 -4.53 10.27
CA ALA A 338 -33.05 -4.08 11.62
C ALA A 338 -32.55 -2.65 11.91
N ALA A 339 -31.48 -2.21 11.24
CA ALA A 339 -30.91 -0.86 11.38
C ALA A 339 -31.72 0.24 10.68
N LYS A 340 -32.64 -0.09 9.78
CA LYS A 340 -33.33 0.89 8.92
C LYS A 340 -34.30 1.82 9.67
N GLY A 341 -34.66 1.50 10.90
CA GLY A 341 -35.62 2.29 11.70
C GLY A 341 -35.02 3.46 12.48
N ILE A 342 -33.68 3.53 12.60
CA ILE A 342 -33.02 4.53 13.48
C ILE A 342 -32.34 5.60 12.63
N ALA A 343 -32.98 6.74 12.49
CA ALA A 343 -32.46 7.87 11.71
C ALA A 343 -31.30 8.58 12.45
N LYS A 344 -31.42 8.80 13.76
CA LYS A 344 -30.42 9.43 14.63
C LYS A 344 -30.62 8.96 16.07
N PHE A 345 -29.56 8.88 16.87
CA PHE A 345 -29.65 8.66 18.30
C PHE A 345 -30.07 9.94 19.04
N SER A 346 -30.53 9.79 20.27
CA SER A 346 -31.16 10.87 21.06
C SER A 346 -30.18 11.95 21.53
N SER A 347 -28.87 11.67 21.52
CA SER A 347 -27.88 12.63 22.03
C SER A 347 -26.59 12.65 21.18
N PRO A 348 -25.91 13.83 21.12
CA PRO A 348 -24.61 13.95 20.47
C PRO A 348 -23.56 12.97 20.98
N GLN A 349 -23.54 12.74 22.30
CA GLN A 349 -22.60 11.81 22.95
C GLN A 349 -22.76 10.39 22.41
N THR A 350 -24.01 9.93 22.31
CA THR A 350 -24.34 8.61 21.78
C THR A 350 -23.91 8.48 20.31
N GLU A 351 -24.15 9.51 19.48
CA GLU A 351 -23.73 9.54 18.07
C GLU A 351 -22.22 9.48 17.91
N VAL A 352 -21.48 10.30 18.65
CA VAL A 352 -20.00 10.35 18.61
C VAL A 352 -19.39 9.03 19.08
N ARG A 353 -19.92 8.45 20.16
CA ARG A 353 -19.44 7.16 20.67
C ARG A 353 -19.74 6.04 19.67
N ALA A 354 -20.94 5.98 19.11
CA ALA A 354 -21.34 4.99 18.11
C ALA A 354 -20.49 5.07 16.84
N LEU A 355 -20.11 6.28 16.40
CA LEU A 355 -19.20 6.47 15.26
C LEU A 355 -17.85 5.81 15.54
N ILE A 356 -17.19 6.17 16.63
CA ILE A 356 -15.81 5.71 16.88
C ILE A 356 -15.77 4.23 17.20
N GLU A 357 -16.67 3.72 18.06
CA GLU A 357 -16.76 2.28 18.31
C GLU A 357 -17.08 1.49 17.04
N GLY A 358 -18.02 1.98 16.23
CA GLY A 358 -18.38 1.33 14.99
C GLY A 358 -17.23 1.28 13.99
N GLN A 359 -16.46 2.37 13.86
CA GLN A 359 -15.26 2.35 13.02
C GLN A 359 -14.26 1.29 13.53
N MET A 360 -13.93 1.27 14.80
CA MET A 360 -12.94 0.33 15.37
C MET A 360 -13.42 -1.12 15.31
N LEU A 361 -14.70 -1.39 15.60
CA LEU A 361 -15.30 -2.72 15.48
C LEU A 361 -15.23 -3.22 14.04
N HIS A 362 -15.53 -2.36 13.08
CA HIS A 362 -15.48 -2.70 11.66
C HIS A 362 -14.03 -3.08 11.23
N ARG A 363 -13.01 -2.27 11.61
CA ARG A 363 -11.60 -2.58 11.28
C ARG A 363 -11.17 -3.89 11.92
N ARG A 364 -11.55 -4.12 13.18
CA ARG A 364 -11.24 -5.38 13.89
C ARG A 364 -11.89 -6.59 13.22
N ALA A 365 -13.17 -6.51 12.88
CA ALA A 365 -13.90 -7.61 12.24
C ALA A 365 -13.26 -7.99 10.90
N ILE A 366 -13.06 -7.03 10.00
CA ILE A 366 -12.47 -7.27 8.68
C ILE A 366 -11.03 -7.82 8.80
N ALA A 367 -10.23 -7.31 9.74
CA ALA A 367 -8.90 -7.85 9.98
C ALA A 367 -8.91 -9.28 10.51
N SER A 368 -9.89 -9.64 11.34
CA SER A 368 -10.10 -11.03 11.78
C SER A 368 -10.51 -11.93 10.63
N ASP A 369 -11.42 -11.47 9.76
CA ASP A 369 -11.84 -12.21 8.56
C ASP A 369 -10.66 -12.41 7.60
N MET A 370 -9.73 -11.44 7.53
CA MET A 370 -8.50 -11.55 6.76
C MET A 370 -7.45 -12.48 7.41
N GLY A 371 -7.68 -12.96 8.63
CA GLY A 371 -6.83 -13.94 9.30
C GLY A 371 -5.91 -13.40 10.40
N PHE A 372 -6.01 -12.12 10.78
CA PHE A 372 -5.26 -11.63 11.94
C PHE A 372 -5.87 -12.15 13.24
N LEU A 373 -5.04 -12.79 14.06
CA LEU A 373 -5.46 -13.39 15.32
C LEU A 373 -5.23 -12.43 16.49
N PHE A 374 -6.29 -11.75 16.91
CA PHE A 374 -6.25 -10.92 18.11
C PHE A 374 -6.18 -11.80 19.36
N GLY A 375 -5.23 -11.50 20.26
CA GLY A 375 -4.99 -12.25 21.48
C GLY A 375 -4.26 -11.42 22.55
N GLU A 376 -3.86 -12.06 23.64
CA GLU A 376 -3.22 -11.41 24.81
C GLU A 376 -1.91 -10.66 24.47
N LYS A 377 -1.20 -11.12 23.41
CA LYS A 377 0.05 -10.50 22.96
C LYS A 377 -0.17 -9.36 21.99
N THR A 378 -1.39 -9.18 21.49
CA THR A 378 -1.67 -8.15 20.49
C THR A 378 -1.31 -6.76 21.04
N ARG A 379 -0.61 -6.00 20.21
CA ARG A 379 -0.28 -4.59 20.43
C ARG A 379 -0.71 -3.79 19.22
N ILE A 380 -1.18 -2.58 19.45
CA ILE A 380 -1.66 -1.71 18.37
C ILE A 380 -0.74 -0.51 18.25
N LEU A 381 -0.24 -0.28 17.05
CA LEU A 381 0.43 0.97 16.72
C LEU A 381 -0.54 1.88 15.96
N ALA A 382 -0.90 2.99 16.59
CA ALA A 382 -1.71 4.04 15.99
C ALA A 382 -0.82 5.10 15.36
N THR A 383 -1.06 5.41 14.08
CA THR A 383 -0.36 6.46 13.34
C THR A 383 -1.37 7.40 12.66
N GLY A 384 -0.89 8.41 11.94
CA GLY A 384 -1.74 9.37 11.26
C GLY A 384 -2.29 10.47 12.17
N GLY A 385 -3.00 11.44 11.60
CA GLY A 385 -3.38 12.67 12.30
C GLY A 385 -4.26 12.46 13.54
N ALA A 386 -5.18 11.50 13.52
CA ALA A 386 -6.06 11.24 14.65
C ALA A 386 -5.40 10.43 15.81
N SER A 387 -4.16 9.93 15.62
CA SER A 387 -3.40 9.30 16.70
C SER A 387 -2.98 10.28 17.81
N ALA A 388 -3.11 11.57 17.58
CA ALA A 388 -2.94 12.59 18.62
C ALA A 388 -4.13 12.67 19.60
N ASN A 389 -5.30 12.13 19.25
CA ASN A 389 -6.50 12.21 20.08
C ASN A 389 -6.60 11.02 21.05
N LYS A 390 -6.32 11.26 22.34
CA LYS A 390 -6.29 10.23 23.37
C LYS A 390 -7.64 9.55 23.60
N ALA A 391 -8.76 10.26 23.47
CA ALA A 391 -10.10 9.69 23.63
C ALA A 391 -10.39 8.66 22.54
N ILE A 392 -10.00 8.93 21.29
CA ILE A 392 -10.11 7.97 20.18
C ILE A 392 -9.21 6.75 20.43
N LEU A 393 -7.96 6.97 20.90
CA LEU A 393 -7.05 5.87 21.22
C LEU A 393 -7.56 4.98 22.35
N GLN A 394 -8.24 5.57 23.35
CA GLN A 394 -8.86 4.79 24.43
C GLN A 394 -9.98 3.89 23.90
N VAL A 395 -10.85 4.41 23.02
CA VAL A 395 -11.89 3.58 22.39
C VAL A 395 -11.26 2.46 21.55
N MET A 396 -10.17 2.74 20.85
CA MET A 396 -9.40 1.74 20.14
C MET A 396 -8.90 0.65 21.09
N ALA A 397 -8.24 1.00 22.18
CA ALA A 397 -7.77 0.04 23.18
C ALA A 397 -8.90 -0.83 23.71
N ASP A 398 -10.06 -0.22 24.01
CA ASP A 398 -11.26 -0.90 24.50
C ASP A 398 -11.80 -1.91 23.48
N VAL A 399 -11.95 -1.51 22.22
CA VAL A 399 -12.53 -2.35 21.15
C VAL A 399 -11.59 -3.51 20.79
N PHE A 400 -10.29 -3.23 20.68
CA PHE A 400 -9.32 -4.26 20.32
C PHE A 400 -8.89 -5.12 21.52
N SER A 401 -9.20 -4.72 22.74
CA SER A 401 -8.75 -5.34 24.00
C SER A 401 -7.21 -5.49 24.04
N ALA A 402 -6.51 -4.46 23.60
CA ALA A 402 -5.05 -4.46 23.43
C ALA A 402 -4.47 -3.07 23.75
N PRO A 403 -3.22 -3.01 24.26
CA PRO A 403 -2.54 -1.74 24.48
C PRO A 403 -2.29 -1.01 23.16
N VAL A 404 -2.53 0.29 23.15
CA VAL A 404 -2.31 1.17 21.99
C VAL A 404 -1.07 2.03 22.24
N TYR A 405 -0.20 2.03 21.23
CA TYR A 405 1.04 2.81 21.22
C TYR A 405 0.97 3.84 20.09
N VAL A 406 1.68 4.93 20.27
CA VAL A 406 1.92 5.95 19.25
C VAL A 406 3.41 6.13 19.07
N GLN A 407 3.84 6.44 17.86
CA GLN A 407 5.25 6.72 17.60
C GLN A 407 5.58 8.10 18.20
N SER A 408 6.57 8.16 19.08
CA SER A 408 7.13 9.44 19.53
C SER A 408 7.82 10.10 18.34
N GLY A 409 7.42 11.32 17.99
CA GLY A 409 8.04 12.13 16.95
C GLY A 409 9.44 12.60 17.33
#